data_c84f80171c241e452d61f67827b9c289
#
_entry.id   c84f80171c241e452d61f67827b9c289
#
_cell.length_a   1.000
_cell.length_b   1.000
_cell.length_c   1.000
_cell.angle_alpha   90.00
_cell.angle_beta   90.00
_cell.angle_gamma   90.00
#
_symmetry.space_group_name_H-M   'P 1'
#
loop_
_entity.id
_entity.type
_entity.pdbx_description
1 polymer ?
#
loop_
_entity_poly.entity_id
_entity_poly.type
_entity_poly.pdbx_seq_one_letter_code
_entity_poly.pdbx_strand_id
1 'polypeptide(L)'
;VENGVIRSIARDIPVPDGCEVLCGSHMLCYPGLINTHHHLYQYFSRNLPEVQGMELFDWLTALYEIWKKLDRNAVRTSALCAMGELMKNGCTTCFDHHYVFPKNAGHLFIDEQFAAAEELGIRFHASRGSMDLSKKDGGLPPDSVVETVDEIIADSERIVKEYHDPSAGSMRQVALAPCSPFSVSTELLSESAKLARSLGVRLHTHLAETRDEENYTLSRFGMRPYDYLESLGWTGPDVWFAHGI
;
A
#
# COMPACT_ATOMS: atom_id res chain seq x y z
N VAL A 1 18.96 -24.04 -2.41
CA VAL A 1 18.20 -22.96 -3.08
C VAL A 1 18.97 -22.53 -4.32
N GLU A 2 18.30 -22.35 -5.42
CA GLU A 2 18.89 -21.86 -6.67
C GLU A 2 17.94 -20.84 -7.29
N ASN A 3 18.45 -19.66 -7.61
CA ASN A 3 17.65 -18.55 -8.16
C ASN A 3 16.37 -18.24 -7.36
N GLY A 4 16.47 -18.22 -6.02
CA GLY A 4 15.34 -17.95 -5.13
C GLY A 4 14.37 -19.12 -4.95
N VAL A 5 14.62 -20.28 -5.53
CA VAL A 5 13.74 -21.46 -5.48
C VAL A 5 14.38 -22.58 -4.67
N ILE A 6 13.64 -23.16 -3.73
CA ILE A 6 14.07 -24.38 -3.01
C ILE A 6 14.05 -25.55 -4.00
N ARG A 7 15.23 -26.11 -4.30
CA ARG A 7 15.37 -27.24 -5.23
C ARG A 7 15.25 -28.59 -4.54
N SER A 8 15.73 -28.70 -3.32
CA SER A 8 15.69 -29.95 -2.57
C SER A 8 15.67 -29.70 -1.07
N ILE A 9 15.02 -30.59 -0.35
CA ILE A 9 15.02 -30.67 1.11
C ILE A 9 15.28 -32.13 1.47
N ALA A 10 16.44 -32.42 2.09
CA ALA A 10 16.78 -33.75 2.58
C ALA A 10 17.78 -33.68 3.73
N ARG A 11 18.03 -34.82 4.41
CA ARG A 11 18.99 -34.86 5.53
C ARG A 11 20.44 -34.68 5.06
N ASP A 12 20.81 -35.34 3.97
CA ASP A 12 22.19 -35.36 3.45
C ASP A 12 22.14 -34.98 1.96
N ILE A 13 22.31 -33.69 1.67
CA ILE A 13 22.38 -33.18 0.31
C ILE A 13 23.85 -32.94 -0.04
N PRO A 14 24.40 -33.56 -1.11
CA PRO A 14 25.72 -33.18 -1.59
C PRO A 14 25.74 -31.67 -1.91
N VAL A 15 26.76 -30.99 -1.45
CA VAL A 15 26.98 -29.58 -1.76
C VAL A 15 27.62 -29.47 -3.16
N PRO A 16 26.93 -28.90 -4.16
CA PRO A 16 27.53 -28.68 -5.46
C PRO A 16 28.66 -27.65 -5.38
N ASP A 17 29.65 -27.78 -6.30
CA ASP A 17 30.71 -26.79 -6.40
C ASP A 17 30.16 -25.38 -6.66
N GLY A 18 30.72 -24.38 -5.99
CA GLY A 18 30.35 -22.99 -6.13
C GLY A 18 29.11 -22.55 -5.31
N CYS A 19 28.56 -23.44 -4.48
CA CYS A 19 27.46 -23.09 -3.58
C CYS A 19 28.00 -22.47 -2.29
N GLU A 20 27.29 -21.42 -1.81
CA GLU A 20 27.44 -20.91 -0.45
C GLU A 20 26.76 -21.87 0.54
N VAL A 21 27.45 -22.19 1.63
CA VAL A 21 26.91 -23.05 2.68
C VAL A 21 26.66 -22.24 3.95
N LEU A 22 25.37 -22.12 4.34
CA LEU A 22 24.97 -21.52 5.60
C LEU A 22 24.76 -22.61 6.66
N CYS A 23 25.55 -22.57 7.74
CA CYS A 23 25.40 -23.49 8.86
C CYS A 23 24.18 -23.08 9.72
N GLY A 24 23.11 -23.87 9.65
CA GLY A 24 21.88 -23.68 10.42
C GLY A 24 21.74 -24.59 11.63
N SER A 25 22.84 -25.19 12.14
CA SER A 25 22.81 -26.03 13.35
C SER A 25 22.17 -25.25 14.51
N HIS A 26 21.15 -25.81 15.14
CA HIS A 26 20.38 -25.17 16.20
C HIS A 26 19.49 -23.98 15.75
N MET A 27 19.22 -23.85 14.46
CA MET A 27 18.32 -22.83 13.92
C MET A 27 17.06 -23.46 13.34
N LEU A 28 16.00 -22.66 13.28
CA LEU A 28 14.79 -22.96 12.52
C LEU A 28 14.79 -22.08 11.27
N CYS A 29 14.49 -22.67 10.12
CA CYS A 29 14.36 -21.95 8.86
C CYS A 29 12.86 -21.70 8.59
N TYR A 30 12.50 -20.43 8.49
CA TYR A 30 11.16 -19.99 8.12
C TYR A 30 11.18 -19.27 6.77
N PRO A 31 10.09 -19.30 6.01
CA PRO A 31 9.86 -18.34 4.93
C PRO A 31 9.94 -16.91 5.49
N GLY A 32 10.45 -15.97 4.71
CA GLY A 32 10.44 -14.56 5.10
C GLY A 32 9.01 -14.06 5.34
N LEU A 33 8.84 -13.19 6.32
CA LEU A 33 7.53 -12.62 6.64
C LEU A 33 7.06 -11.70 5.50
N ILE A 34 5.74 -11.68 5.28
CA ILE A 34 5.10 -10.84 4.27
C ILE A 34 4.20 -9.85 5.00
N ASN A 35 4.47 -8.56 4.81
CA ASN A 35 3.59 -7.49 5.27
C ASN A 35 2.65 -7.11 4.13
N THR A 36 1.35 -7.36 4.30
CA THR A 36 0.33 -7.16 3.26
C THR A 36 -0.39 -5.82 3.32
N HIS A 37 -0.08 -4.99 4.32
CA HIS A 37 -0.64 -3.65 4.48
C HIS A 37 0.23 -2.81 5.40
N HIS A 38 0.68 -1.67 4.93
CA HIS A 38 1.50 -0.70 5.66
C HIS A 38 1.29 0.71 5.11
N HIS A 39 1.72 1.72 5.88
CA HIS A 39 1.77 3.13 5.48
C HIS A 39 3.15 3.68 5.84
N LEU A 40 4.12 3.51 4.95
CA LEU A 40 5.52 3.85 5.22
C LEU A 40 5.72 5.32 5.58
N TYR A 41 5.00 6.24 4.93
CA TYR A 41 5.10 7.68 5.20
C TYR A 41 4.63 8.07 6.60
N GLN A 42 3.79 7.27 7.26
CA GLN A 42 3.30 7.50 8.62
C GLN A 42 4.39 7.27 9.68
N TYR A 43 5.52 6.68 9.30
CA TYR A 43 6.62 6.38 10.22
C TYR A 43 7.06 7.60 11.06
N PHE A 44 7.06 8.80 10.47
CA PHE A 44 7.44 10.02 11.17
C PHE A 44 6.35 10.60 12.09
N SER A 45 5.11 10.19 11.94
CA SER A 45 3.99 10.65 12.77
C SER A 45 3.51 9.62 13.79
N ARG A 46 4.20 8.48 13.90
CA ARG A 46 3.87 7.47 14.90
C ARG A 46 4.14 7.99 16.32
N ASN A 47 3.32 7.55 17.26
CA ASN A 47 3.45 7.89 18.68
C ASN A 47 3.39 9.40 19.02
N LEU A 48 2.72 10.19 18.20
CA LEU A 48 2.43 11.58 18.55
C LEU A 48 1.43 11.62 19.72
N PRO A 49 1.79 12.21 20.88
CA PRO A 49 0.93 12.17 22.08
C PRO A 49 -0.47 12.75 21.83
N GLU A 50 -0.55 13.79 21.00
CA GLU A 50 -1.75 14.56 20.75
C GLU A 50 -2.86 13.73 20.06
N VAL A 51 -2.51 12.65 19.38
CA VAL A 51 -3.46 11.84 18.59
C VAL A 51 -3.70 10.43 19.13
N GLN A 52 -3.02 10.03 20.22
CA GLN A 52 -3.03 8.64 20.70
C GLN A 52 -4.41 8.13 21.17
N GLY A 53 -5.30 8.99 21.60
CA GLY A 53 -6.63 8.62 22.09
C GLY A 53 -7.76 8.99 21.13
N MET A 54 -7.46 9.40 19.89
CA MET A 54 -8.47 9.81 18.93
C MET A 54 -9.11 8.62 18.21
N GLU A 55 -10.40 8.73 17.91
CA GLU A 55 -11.08 7.86 16.95
C GLU A 55 -10.58 8.14 15.53
N LEU A 56 -10.80 7.19 14.59
CA LEU A 56 -10.19 7.20 13.27
C LEU A 56 -10.40 8.52 12.51
N PHE A 57 -11.61 9.05 12.45
CA PHE A 57 -11.89 10.24 11.64
C PHE A 57 -11.24 11.50 12.21
N ASP A 58 -11.23 11.65 13.53
CA ASP A 58 -10.53 12.74 14.21
C ASP A 58 -9.01 12.60 14.06
N TRP A 59 -8.50 11.37 14.20
CA TRP A 59 -7.10 11.02 14.00
C TRP A 59 -6.61 11.36 12.58
N LEU A 60 -7.35 10.95 11.56
CA LEU A 60 -7.05 11.29 10.16
C LEU A 60 -7.05 12.80 9.94
N THR A 61 -8.09 13.49 10.42
CA THR A 61 -8.22 14.95 10.26
C THR A 61 -7.03 15.70 10.88
N ALA A 62 -6.58 15.26 12.06
CA ALA A 62 -5.39 15.85 12.71
C ALA A 62 -4.11 15.56 11.94
N LEU A 63 -3.92 14.34 11.47
CA LEU A 63 -2.69 13.93 10.79
C LEU A 63 -2.58 14.44 9.36
N TYR A 64 -3.67 14.68 8.65
CA TYR A 64 -3.61 15.34 7.34
C TYR A 64 -2.94 16.72 7.41
N GLU A 65 -3.02 17.43 8.52
CA GLU A 65 -2.33 18.72 8.73
C GLU A 65 -0.80 18.56 8.76
N ILE A 66 -0.31 17.38 9.12
CA ILE A 66 1.10 17.01 9.07
C ILE A 66 1.44 16.46 7.69
N TRP A 67 0.69 15.49 7.20
CA TRP A 67 0.97 14.78 5.95
C TRP A 67 0.84 15.65 4.70
N LYS A 68 0.06 16.73 4.73
CA LYS A 68 0.04 17.71 3.62
C LYS A 68 1.38 18.42 3.38
N LYS A 69 2.37 18.21 4.27
CA LYS A 69 3.73 18.75 4.16
C LYS A 69 4.74 17.72 3.65
N LEU A 70 4.30 16.51 3.30
CA LEU A 70 5.17 15.50 2.73
C LEU A 70 5.83 16.02 1.44
N ASP A 71 7.11 15.73 1.31
CA ASP A 71 7.90 15.91 0.11
C ASP A 71 8.62 14.60 -0.27
N ARG A 72 9.30 14.59 -1.40
CA ARG A 72 10.03 13.42 -1.90
C ARG A 72 11.06 12.89 -0.90
N ASN A 73 11.80 13.79 -0.23
CA ASN A 73 12.81 13.39 0.74
C ASN A 73 12.19 12.75 1.99
N ALA A 74 11.09 13.29 2.49
CA ALA A 74 10.34 12.70 3.59
C ALA A 74 9.82 11.30 3.24
N VAL A 75 9.23 11.13 2.04
CA VAL A 75 8.74 9.81 1.57
C VAL A 75 9.88 8.80 1.44
N ARG A 76 11.00 9.19 0.80
CA ARG A 76 12.17 8.30 0.69
C ARG A 76 12.72 7.91 2.05
N THR A 77 12.93 8.88 2.94
CA THR A 77 13.53 8.62 4.24
C THR A 77 12.61 7.76 5.13
N SER A 78 11.30 8.04 5.13
CA SER A 78 10.34 7.20 5.86
C SER A 78 10.27 5.78 5.32
N ALA A 79 10.34 5.62 3.99
CA ALA A 79 10.37 4.31 3.35
C ALA A 79 11.63 3.52 3.75
N LEU A 80 12.82 4.12 3.69
CA LEU A 80 14.07 3.50 4.15
C LEU A 80 13.99 3.07 5.62
N CYS A 81 13.52 3.96 6.50
CA CYS A 81 13.40 3.66 7.92
C CYS A 81 12.40 2.53 8.21
N ALA A 82 11.19 2.63 7.65
CA ALA A 82 10.13 1.67 7.91
C ALA A 82 10.43 0.29 7.30
N MET A 83 10.88 0.24 6.04
CA MET A 83 11.29 -1.02 5.40
C MET A 83 12.49 -1.64 6.11
N GLY A 84 13.49 -0.84 6.51
CA GLY A 84 14.64 -1.32 7.28
C GLY A 84 14.24 -1.94 8.62
N GLU A 85 13.26 -1.35 9.32
CA GLU A 85 12.72 -1.90 10.55
C GLU A 85 11.94 -3.21 10.31
N LEU A 86 11.15 -3.27 9.24
CA LEU A 86 10.47 -4.51 8.82
C LEU A 86 11.48 -5.62 8.53
N MET A 87 12.56 -5.32 7.80
CA MET A 87 13.62 -6.30 7.47
C MET A 87 14.34 -6.81 8.71
N LYS A 88 14.65 -5.95 9.67
CA LYS A 88 15.24 -6.34 10.96
C LYS A 88 14.37 -7.33 11.72
N ASN A 89 13.06 -7.32 11.49
CA ASN A 89 12.10 -8.24 12.07
C ASN A 89 11.73 -9.41 11.15
N GLY A 90 12.50 -9.67 10.09
CA GLY A 90 12.36 -10.84 9.22
C GLY A 90 11.39 -10.67 8.07
N CYS A 91 10.90 -9.46 7.81
CA CYS A 91 10.05 -9.18 6.64
C CYS A 91 10.90 -9.16 5.37
N THR A 92 10.47 -9.90 4.35
CA THR A 92 11.15 -9.99 3.05
C THR A 92 10.30 -9.44 1.91
N THR A 93 9.02 -9.20 2.16
CA THR A 93 8.07 -8.66 1.19
C THR A 93 7.15 -7.67 1.88
N CYS A 94 7.12 -6.43 1.42
CA CYS A 94 6.30 -5.37 1.98
C CYS A 94 5.34 -4.81 0.92
N PHE A 95 4.06 -4.71 1.27
CA PHE A 95 3.10 -3.87 0.56
C PHE A 95 2.94 -2.55 1.31
N ASP A 96 2.95 -1.43 0.58
CA ASP A 96 2.67 -0.11 1.13
C ASP A 96 1.43 0.51 0.50
N HIS A 97 0.55 1.05 1.33
CA HIS A 97 -0.62 1.82 0.90
C HIS A 97 -0.34 3.31 1.05
N HIS A 98 0.33 3.89 0.05
CA HIS A 98 0.60 5.33 -0.02
C HIS A 98 -0.55 6.04 -0.75
N TYR A 99 -1.26 6.93 -0.06
CA TYR A 99 -2.45 7.60 -0.61
C TYR A 99 -2.47 9.12 -0.40
N VAL A 100 -1.43 9.70 0.18
CA VAL A 100 -1.33 11.14 0.41
C VAL A 100 -0.39 11.79 -0.58
N PHE A 101 -0.93 12.58 -1.49
CA PHE A 101 -0.19 13.32 -2.52
C PHE A 101 -0.48 14.82 -2.40
N PRO A 102 0.36 15.61 -1.67
CA PRO A 102 0.20 17.05 -1.59
C PRO A 102 0.38 17.71 -2.97
N LYS A 103 -0.54 18.59 -3.36
CA LYS A 103 -0.59 19.23 -4.69
C LYS A 103 0.71 19.86 -5.17
N ASN A 104 1.54 20.35 -4.25
CA ASN A 104 2.79 21.02 -4.58
C ASN A 104 4.04 20.14 -4.50
N ALA A 105 3.88 18.85 -4.19
CA ALA A 105 5.00 17.94 -3.95
C ALA A 105 5.41 17.09 -5.18
N GLY A 106 4.64 17.16 -6.27
CA GLY A 106 4.86 16.38 -7.49
C GLY A 106 4.39 14.93 -7.37
N HIS A 107 4.58 14.14 -8.42
CA HIS A 107 4.02 12.79 -8.58
C HIS A 107 5.03 11.66 -8.29
N LEU A 108 6.26 11.97 -7.85
CA LEU A 108 7.35 10.98 -7.78
C LEU A 108 7.48 10.28 -6.42
N PHE A 109 6.41 10.21 -5.63
CA PHE A 109 6.45 9.60 -4.30
C PHE A 109 6.63 8.08 -4.36
N ILE A 110 5.91 7.42 -5.26
CA ILE A 110 6.03 5.97 -5.45
C ILE A 110 7.40 5.61 -6.05
N ASP A 111 7.94 6.47 -6.91
CA ASP A 111 9.31 6.34 -7.45
C ASP A 111 10.35 6.35 -6.33
N GLU A 112 10.22 7.25 -5.36
CA GLU A 112 11.11 7.30 -4.18
C GLU A 112 10.98 6.05 -3.28
N GLN A 113 9.79 5.47 -3.18
CA GLN A 113 9.60 4.22 -2.45
C GLN A 113 10.26 3.03 -3.16
N PHE A 114 10.14 2.94 -4.49
CA PHE A 114 10.86 1.92 -5.27
C PHE A 114 12.37 2.08 -5.17
N ALA A 115 12.88 3.31 -5.25
CA ALA A 115 14.32 3.57 -5.07
C ALA A 115 14.81 3.16 -3.67
N ALA A 116 14.01 3.41 -2.62
CA ALA A 116 14.32 2.97 -1.26
C ALA A 116 14.30 1.44 -1.13
N ALA A 117 13.33 0.78 -1.73
CA ALA A 117 13.22 -0.68 -1.72
C ALA A 117 14.38 -1.36 -2.47
N GLU A 118 14.81 -0.78 -3.58
CA GLU A 118 15.97 -1.25 -4.36
C GLU A 118 17.27 -1.10 -3.57
N GLU A 119 17.48 0.02 -2.90
CA GLU A 119 18.64 0.27 -2.03
C GLU A 119 18.73 -0.74 -0.89
N LEU A 120 17.58 -1.10 -0.28
CA LEU A 120 17.53 -2.07 0.81
C LEU A 120 17.52 -3.52 0.35
N GLY A 121 17.15 -3.80 -0.90
CA GLY A 121 17.02 -5.15 -1.43
C GLY A 121 15.81 -5.91 -0.91
N ILE A 122 14.72 -5.22 -0.52
CA ILE A 122 13.45 -5.82 -0.11
C ILE A 122 12.51 -5.95 -1.30
N ARG A 123 11.72 -7.04 -1.35
CA ARG A 123 10.65 -7.16 -2.32
C ARG A 123 9.52 -6.19 -1.96
N PHE A 124 9.19 -5.31 -2.91
CA PHE A 124 8.25 -4.23 -2.67
C PHE A 124 7.06 -4.29 -3.61
N HIS A 125 5.88 -4.30 -3.03
CA HIS A 125 4.61 -4.14 -3.72
C HIS A 125 4.08 -2.76 -3.38
N ALA A 126 4.26 -1.81 -4.27
CA ALA A 126 3.76 -0.46 -4.09
C ALA A 126 2.27 -0.38 -4.41
N SER A 127 1.57 0.52 -3.73
CA SER A 127 0.28 0.98 -4.23
C SER A 127 0.40 2.37 -4.86
N ARG A 128 -0.29 2.60 -5.98
CA ARG A 128 -0.73 3.93 -6.33
C ARG A 128 -2.06 4.16 -5.61
N GLY A 129 -1.95 4.59 -4.35
CA GLY A 129 -3.10 5.01 -3.55
C GLY A 129 -3.58 6.40 -3.99
N SER A 130 -4.76 6.81 -3.54
CA SER A 130 -5.36 8.06 -4.01
C SER A 130 -6.53 8.52 -3.16
N MET A 131 -6.81 9.83 -3.21
CA MET A 131 -8.00 10.46 -2.64
C MET A 131 -8.46 11.58 -3.59
N ASP A 132 -9.75 11.64 -3.90
CA ASP A 132 -10.35 12.67 -4.74
C ASP A 132 -11.51 13.41 -4.07
N LEU A 133 -12.01 12.93 -2.91
CA LEU A 133 -13.03 13.59 -2.12
C LEU A 133 -12.43 14.40 -0.98
N SER A 134 -12.52 15.72 -1.09
CA SER A 134 -12.11 16.61 -0.01
C SER A 134 -13.26 16.92 0.96
N LYS A 135 -12.94 17.64 2.03
CA LYS A 135 -13.93 18.09 3.03
C LYS A 135 -15.13 18.83 2.42
N LYS A 136 -14.91 19.66 1.41
CA LYS A 136 -15.98 20.42 0.72
C LYS A 136 -16.91 19.52 -0.07
N ASP A 137 -16.44 18.35 -0.49
CA ASP A 137 -17.15 17.35 -1.29
C ASP A 137 -17.75 16.22 -0.41
N GLY A 138 -17.63 16.36 0.91
CA GLY A 138 -18.15 15.41 1.91
C GLY A 138 -17.21 14.26 2.27
N GLY A 139 -15.91 14.38 1.92
CA GLY A 139 -14.83 13.52 2.40
C GLY A 139 -14.15 14.07 3.66
N LEU A 140 -13.09 13.43 4.11
CA LEU A 140 -12.30 13.88 5.27
C LEU A 140 -11.04 14.67 4.89
N PRO A 141 -10.34 14.38 3.77
CA PRO A 141 -9.09 15.03 3.45
C PRO A 141 -9.22 16.53 3.18
N PRO A 142 -8.22 17.35 3.48
CA PRO A 142 -8.18 18.75 3.02
C PRO A 142 -7.94 18.81 1.50
N ASP A 143 -8.40 19.90 0.88
CA ASP A 143 -8.27 20.13 -0.59
C ASP A 143 -6.81 20.05 -1.08
N SER A 144 -5.84 20.22 -0.20
CA SER A 144 -4.41 20.22 -0.55
C SER A 144 -3.81 18.84 -0.80
N VAL A 145 -4.52 17.75 -0.45
CA VAL A 145 -4.03 16.37 -0.61
C VAL A 145 -4.97 15.47 -1.43
N VAL A 146 -5.93 16.07 -2.13
CA VAL A 146 -6.78 15.38 -3.11
C VAL A 146 -6.37 15.74 -4.53
N GLU A 147 -6.52 14.78 -5.42
CA GLU A 147 -6.20 14.89 -6.85
C GLU A 147 -7.49 14.74 -7.67
N THR A 148 -7.45 15.07 -8.95
CA THR A 148 -8.55 14.73 -9.86
C THR A 148 -8.48 13.27 -10.29
N VAL A 149 -9.62 12.70 -10.69
CA VAL A 149 -9.68 11.31 -11.20
C VAL A 149 -8.71 11.13 -12.38
N ASP A 150 -8.68 12.09 -13.32
CA ASP A 150 -7.79 12.01 -14.50
C ASP A 150 -6.31 12.00 -14.12
N GLU A 151 -5.88 12.83 -13.17
CA GLU A 151 -4.49 12.85 -12.68
C GLU A 151 -4.13 11.51 -12.02
N ILE A 152 -5.03 10.96 -11.18
CA ILE A 152 -4.83 9.68 -10.50
C ILE A 152 -4.72 8.53 -11.51
N ILE A 153 -5.60 8.46 -12.49
CA ILE A 153 -5.61 7.41 -13.51
C ILE A 153 -4.36 7.49 -14.38
N ALA A 154 -3.97 8.70 -14.83
CA ALA A 154 -2.78 8.89 -15.63
C ALA A 154 -1.48 8.48 -14.91
N ASP A 155 -1.33 8.87 -13.63
CA ASP A 155 -0.16 8.49 -12.83
C ASP A 155 -0.19 6.99 -12.48
N SER A 156 -1.36 6.40 -12.26
CA SER A 156 -1.51 4.97 -12.04
C SER A 156 -1.02 4.15 -13.25
N GLU A 157 -1.39 4.56 -14.46
CA GLU A 157 -0.87 3.94 -15.69
C GLU A 157 0.65 4.08 -15.80
N ARG A 158 1.19 5.26 -15.51
CA ARG A 158 2.64 5.52 -15.54
C ARG A 158 3.37 4.58 -14.62
N ILE A 159 2.98 4.52 -13.34
CA ILE A 159 3.63 3.70 -12.31
C ILE A 159 3.58 2.22 -12.65
N VAL A 160 2.44 1.72 -13.15
CA VAL A 160 2.32 0.32 -13.58
C VAL A 160 3.26 0.03 -14.75
N LYS A 161 3.28 0.88 -15.78
CA LYS A 161 4.15 0.70 -16.95
C LYS A 161 5.64 0.73 -16.60
N GLU A 162 6.03 1.54 -15.63
CA GLU A 162 7.42 1.75 -15.26
C GLU A 162 7.96 0.69 -14.29
N TYR A 163 7.15 0.23 -13.35
CA TYR A 163 7.64 -0.59 -12.23
C TYR A 163 7.04 -1.98 -12.12
N HIS A 164 5.84 -2.23 -12.69
CA HIS A 164 5.18 -3.51 -12.46
C HIS A 164 5.85 -4.65 -13.24
N ASP A 165 6.33 -5.65 -12.53
CA ASP A 165 6.84 -6.90 -13.09
C ASP A 165 5.92 -8.05 -12.63
N PRO A 166 5.09 -8.64 -13.51
CA PRO A 166 4.15 -9.70 -13.17
C PRO A 166 4.81 -11.06 -12.94
N SER A 167 6.12 -11.18 -13.13
CA SER A 167 6.81 -12.47 -13.00
C SER A 167 6.78 -13.00 -11.56
N ALA A 168 6.73 -14.31 -11.42
CA ALA A 168 6.74 -14.96 -10.12
C ALA A 168 8.05 -14.65 -9.37
N GLY A 169 7.93 -14.15 -8.13
CA GLY A 169 9.08 -13.77 -7.32
C GLY A 169 9.70 -12.42 -7.65
N SER A 170 9.07 -11.64 -8.52
CA SER A 170 9.48 -10.28 -8.85
C SER A 170 9.77 -9.44 -7.60
N MET A 171 10.78 -8.57 -7.71
CA MET A 171 11.12 -7.62 -6.64
C MET A 171 10.22 -6.37 -6.65
N ARG A 172 9.48 -6.13 -7.74
CA ARG A 172 8.66 -4.94 -7.92
C ARG A 172 7.29 -5.30 -8.46
N GLN A 173 6.26 -4.94 -7.71
CA GLN A 173 4.87 -5.03 -8.18
C GLN A 173 4.11 -3.76 -7.81
N VAL A 174 3.02 -3.50 -8.53
CA VAL A 174 2.14 -2.34 -8.30
C VAL A 174 0.70 -2.84 -8.15
N ALA A 175 -0.05 -2.22 -7.23
CA ALA A 175 -1.49 -2.34 -7.14
C ALA A 175 -2.13 -0.94 -7.22
N LEU A 176 -3.38 -0.84 -7.63
CA LEU A 176 -4.15 0.39 -7.51
C LEU A 176 -4.93 0.36 -6.20
N ALA A 177 -4.84 1.45 -5.42
CA ALA A 177 -5.38 1.46 -4.07
C ALA A 177 -6.02 2.81 -3.67
N PRO A 178 -7.18 3.17 -4.23
CA PRO A 178 -8.00 4.24 -3.67
C PRO A 178 -8.17 4.05 -2.16
N CYS A 179 -8.07 5.14 -1.38
CA CYS A 179 -7.83 5.06 0.05
C CYS A 179 -8.94 4.32 0.82
N SER A 180 -10.17 4.82 0.73
CA SER A 180 -11.30 4.26 1.50
C SER A 180 -12.63 4.81 0.98
N PRO A 181 -13.78 4.17 1.25
CA PRO A 181 -15.09 4.63 0.79
C PRO A 181 -15.48 6.06 1.21
N PHE A 182 -14.84 6.60 2.26
CA PHE A 182 -15.11 7.94 2.78
C PHE A 182 -14.10 9.02 2.32
N SER A 183 -13.18 8.67 1.47
CA SER A 183 -12.14 9.59 0.95
C SER A 183 -12.02 9.56 -0.57
N VAL A 184 -12.80 8.71 -1.24
CA VAL A 184 -12.79 8.57 -2.70
C VAL A 184 -14.20 8.56 -3.28
N SER A 185 -14.33 9.05 -4.52
CA SER A 185 -15.61 9.05 -5.23
C SER A 185 -15.96 7.67 -5.79
N THR A 186 -17.25 7.48 -6.05
CA THR A 186 -17.74 6.30 -6.79
C THR A 186 -17.10 6.18 -8.17
N GLU A 187 -16.84 7.32 -8.82
CA GLU A 187 -16.16 7.38 -10.11
C GLU A 187 -14.74 6.84 -10.01
N LEU A 188 -13.94 7.33 -9.06
CA LEU A 188 -12.56 6.87 -8.87
C LEU A 188 -12.49 5.38 -8.55
N LEU A 189 -13.37 4.86 -7.69
CA LEU A 189 -13.45 3.42 -7.41
C LEU A 189 -13.72 2.62 -8.67
N SER A 190 -14.70 3.05 -9.47
CA SER A 190 -15.08 2.34 -10.71
C SER A 190 -13.98 2.39 -11.77
N GLU A 191 -13.37 3.55 -11.99
CA GLU A 191 -12.31 3.70 -12.98
C GLU A 191 -11.02 2.99 -12.56
N SER A 192 -10.67 3.01 -11.26
CA SER A 192 -9.54 2.23 -10.73
C SER A 192 -9.74 0.72 -10.93
N ALA A 193 -10.94 0.19 -10.70
CA ALA A 193 -11.23 -1.22 -10.90
C ALA A 193 -11.12 -1.63 -12.38
N LYS A 194 -11.61 -0.80 -13.30
CA LYS A 194 -11.48 -1.03 -14.74
C LYS A 194 -10.02 -0.99 -15.19
N LEU A 195 -9.29 0.05 -14.76
CA LEU A 195 -7.89 0.23 -15.11
C LEU A 195 -7.02 -0.91 -14.60
N ALA A 196 -7.16 -1.29 -13.33
CA ALA A 196 -6.37 -2.36 -12.73
C ALA A 196 -6.53 -3.67 -13.51
N ARG A 197 -7.76 -4.03 -13.87
CA ARG A 197 -8.04 -5.23 -14.67
C ARG A 197 -7.50 -5.16 -16.08
N SER A 198 -7.56 -3.98 -16.71
CA SER A 198 -7.00 -3.79 -18.05
C SER A 198 -5.47 -3.91 -18.08
N LEU A 199 -4.81 -3.55 -16.97
CA LEU A 199 -3.36 -3.62 -16.80
C LEU A 199 -2.88 -4.94 -16.16
N GLY A 200 -3.80 -5.79 -15.70
CA GLY A 200 -3.48 -7.06 -15.03
C GLY A 200 -2.86 -6.90 -13.64
N VAL A 201 -3.14 -5.78 -12.96
CA VAL A 201 -2.68 -5.53 -11.59
C VAL A 201 -3.81 -5.70 -10.56
N ARG A 202 -3.45 -5.78 -9.29
CA ARG A 202 -4.39 -6.00 -8.20
C ARG A 202 -4.97 -4.70 -7.66
N LEU A 203 -6.07 -4.86 -6.90
CA LEU A 203 -6.81 -3.80 -6.23
C LEU A 203 -6.72 -3.94 -4.72
N HIS A 204 -6.59 -2.82 -4.03
CA HIS A 204 -6.59 -2.75 -2.58
C HIS A 204 -7.28 -1.48 -2.07
N THR A 205 -7.94 -1.57 -0.93
CA THR A 205 -8.49 -0.41 -0.20
C THR A 205 -8.72 -0.77 1.26
N HIS A 206 -8.92 0.25 2.11
CA HIS A 206 -9.47 0.04 3.44
C HIS A 206 -10.95 -0.28 3.35
N LEU A 207 -11.42 -1.22 4.14
CA LEU A 207 -12.82 -1.63 4.13
C LEU A 207 -13.27 -2.12 5.50
N ALA A 208 -14.44 -1.67 5.92
CA ALA A 208 -15.10 -2.07 7.16
C ALA A 208 -14.17 -1.94 8.37
N GLU A 209 -13.54 -0.76 8.51
CA GLU A 209 -12.56 -0.48 9.56
C GLU A 209 -13.24 -0.02 10.85
N THR A 210 -14.24 0.86 10.74
CA THR A 210 -14.92 1.44 11.88
C THR A 210 -16.43 1.62 11.64
N ARG A 211 -17.17 1.88 12.73
CA ARG A 211 -18.59 2.22 12.65
C ARG A 211 -18.85 3.55 11.92
N ASP A 212 -17.90 4.47 11.95
CA ASP A 212 -18.02 5.75 11.23
C ASP A 212 -18.06 5.53 9.73
N GLU A 213 -17.25 4.60 9.22
CA GLU A 213 -17.30 4.18 7.81
C GLU A 213 -18.66 3.55 7.46
N GLU A 214 -19.17 2.63 8.31
CA GLU A 214 -20.50 2.03 8.10
C GLU A 214 -21.58 3.09 8.07
N ASN A 215 -21.59 4.01 9.03
CA ASN A 215 -22.54 5.12 9.10
C ASN A 215 -22.44 6.03 7.86
N TYR A 216 -21.22 6.30 7.41
CA TYR A 216 -20.98 7.10 6.20
C TYR A 216 -21.58 6.44 4.96
N THR A 217 -21.28 5.17 4.72
CA THR A 217 -21.75 4.46 3.51
C THR A 217 -23.27 4.23 3.55
N LEU A 218 -23.84 3.90 4.70
CA LEU A 218 -25.29 3.79 4.87
C LEU A 218 -26.01 5.12 4.61
N SER A 219 -25.49 6.22 5.15
CA SER A 219 -26.12 7.54 4.98
C SER A 219 -26.02 8.06 3.54
N ARG A 220 -24.93 7.77 2.84
CA ARG A 220 -24.63 8.34 1.52
C ARG A 220 -25.10 7.45 0.37
N PHE A 221 -25.02 6.14 0.53
CA PHE A 221 -25.28 5.16 -0.52
C PHE A 221 -26.40 4.17 -0.17
N GLY A 222 -26.88 4.15 1.08
CA GLY A 222 -27.88 3.18 1.54
C GLY A 222 -27.36 1.75 1.63
N MET A 223 -26.05 1.55 1.62
CA MET A 223 -25.37 0.24 1.59
C MET A 223 -24.32 0.16 2.69
N ARG A 224 -24.05 -1.05 3.19
CA ARG A 224 -22.87 -1.32 4.01
C ARG A 224 -21.58 -1.22 3.19
N PRO A 225 -20.43 -1.00 3.81
CA PRO A 225 -19.17 -0.80 3.08
C PRO A 225 -18.86 -1.89 2.04
N TYR A 226 -19.00 -3.17 2.41
CA TYR A 226 -18.75 -4.28 1.49
C TYR A 226 -19.75 -4.30 0.33
N ASP A 227 -21.05 -4.19 0.61
CA ASP A 227 -22.11 -4.20 -0.42
C ASP A 227 -21.92 -3.06 -1.42
N TYR A 228 -21.50 -1.90 -0.93
CA TYR A 228 -21.18 -0.74 -1.76
C TYR A 228 -20.01 -1.04 -2.70
N LEU A 229 -18.89 -1.56 -2.18
CA LEU A 229 -17.73 -1.92 -3.01
C LEU A 229 -18.04 -3.06 -3.97
N GLU A 230 -18.79 -4.07 -3.55
CA GLU A 230 -19.24 -5.15 -4.43
C GLU A 230 -20.05 -4.61 -5.61
N SER A 231 -20.97 -3.64 -5.37
CA SER A 231 -21.75 -3.01 -6.43
C SER A 231 -20.91 -2.26 -7.47
N LEU A 232 -19.66 -1.89 -7.12
CA LEU A 232 -18.69 -1.23 -7.99
C LEU A 232 -17.67 -2.20 -8.61
N GLY A 233 -17.88 -3.51 -8.40
CA GLY A 233 -17.02 -4.54 -8.97
C GLY A 233 -15.73 -4.80 -8.18
N TRP A 234 -15.66 -4.37 -6.92
CA TRP A 234 -14.50 -4.60 -6.04
C TRP A 234 -14.55 -5.96 -5.36
N THR A 235 -14.71 -7.02 -6.17
CA THR A 235 -14.72 -8.41 -5.73
C THR A 235 -13.91 -9.26 -6.72
N GLY A 236 -13.32 -10.34 -6.23
CA GLY A 236 -12.58 -11.27 -7.07
C GLY A 236 -11.20 -11.61 -6.51
N PRO A 237 -10.45 -12.51 -7.18
CA PRO A 237 -9.14 -12.97 -6.75
C PRO A 237 -8.04 -11.89 -6.90
N ASP A 238 -8.35 -10.82 -7.58
CA ASP A 238 -7.50 -9.65 -7.81
C ASP A 238 -7.66 -8.57 -6.73
N VAL A 239 -8.58 -8.75 -5.77
CA VAL A 239 -8.92 -7.76 -4.74
C VAL A 239 -8.56 -8.29 -3.35
N TRP A 240 -7.95 -7.46 -2.52
CA TRP A 240 -7.85 -7.70 -1.08
C TRP A 240 -8.09 -6.40 -0.30
N PHE A 241 -8.53 -6.52 0.93
CA PHE A 241 -8.90 -5.41 1.79
C PHE A 241 -8.01 -5.34 3.02
N ALA A 242 -7.80 -4.12 3.53
CA ALA A 242 -7.33 -3.92 4.89
C ALA A 242 -8.53 -3.91 5.84
N HIS A 243 -8.34 -4.38 7.07
CA HIS A 243 -9.30 -4.48 8.16
C HIS A 243 -10.34 -5.59 7.93
N GLY A 244 -11.52 -5.31 7.40
CA GLY A 244 -12.58 -6.30 7.19
C GLY A 244 -13.22 -6.79 8.49
N ILE A 245 -13.45 -5.87 9.45
CA ILE A 245 -14.02 -6.14 10.78
C ILE A 245 -15.55 -6.37 10.69
#